data_88f9f389a5255ac6b5965266c0be8c58
#
_entry.id   88f9f389a5255ac6b5965266c0be8c58
#
_cell.length_a   1.000
_cell.length_b   1.000
_cell.length_c   1.000
_cell.angle_alpha   90.00
_cell.angle_beta   90.00
_cell.angle_gamma   90.00
#
_symmetry.space_group_name_H-M   'P 1'
#
loop_
_entity.id
_entity.type
_entity.pdbx_description
1 polymer ?
#
loop_
_entity_poly.entity_id
_entity_poly.type
_entity_poly.pdbx_seq_one_letter_code
_entity_poly.pdbx_strand_id
1 'polypeptide(L)'
;MNGKSIPFTEERNERIKKEICDIYNLEWETVCSKSRKRKIMEARRLYCALLRNIFFLPFQAIGKLTNTHHASVIHSIKQYDIFSEIYKGYDKNYESIKESLIDENSLTYFLDELSYLERKKKRIQNQIDNLILIKNQT
;
A
#
# COMPACT_ATOMS: atom_id res chain seq x y z
N MET A 1 -1.70 -7.36 -15.12
CA MET A 1 -1.43 -7.16 -13.70
C MET A 1 -2.02 -8.29 -12.88
N ASN A 2 -1.17 -9.05 -12.26
CA ASN A 2 -1.58 -10.32 -11.64
C ASN A 2 -1.65 -10.27 -10.12
N GLY A 3 -1.30 -9.14 -9.53
CA GLY A 3 -1.41 -8.95 -8.09
C GLY A 3 -2.79 -8.44 -7.74
N LYS A 4 -3.40 -9.06 -6.75
CA LYS A 4 -4.62 -8.53 -6.17
C LYS A 4 -4.24 -7.65 -4.99
N SER A 5 -4.96 -6.54 -4.81
CA SER A 5 -4.79 -5.64 -3.68
C SER A 5 -6.03 -5.70 -2.80
N ILE A 6 -5.90 -5.21 -1.58
CA ILE A 6 -7.10 -4.97 -0.76
C ILE A 6 -7.95 -3.93 -1.50
N PRO A 7 -9.26 -4.16 -1.70
CA PRO A 7 -10.10 -3.19 -2.38
C PRO A 7 -10.11 -1.85 -1.66
N PHE A 8 -9.94 -0.76 -2.40
CA PHE A 8 -10.04 0.58 -1.87
C PHE A 8 -11.51 0.97 -1.82
N THR A 9 -12.06 1.09 -0.62
CA THR A 9 -13.45 1.49 -0.40
C THR A 9 -13.48 2.84 0.32
N GLU A 10 -14.59 3.53 0.22
CA GLU A 10 -14.76 4.79 0.95
C GLU A 10 -14.68 4.59 2.46
N GLU A 11 -15.20 3.48 2.96
CA GLU A 11 -15.11 3.13 4.38
C GLU A 11 -13.65 2.99 4.83
N ARG A 12 -12.82 2.30 4.05
CA ARG A 12 -11.39 2.17 4.35
C ARG A 12 -10.67 3.50 4.26
N ASN A 13 -11.00 4.30 3.26
CA ASN A 13 -10.43 5.65 3.12
C ASN A 13 -10.75 6.52 4.33
N GLU A 14 -12.00 6.53 4.78
CA GLU A 14 -12.40 7.31 5.95
C GLU A 14 -11.69 6.84 7.22
N ARG A 15 -11.50 5.54 7.38
CA ARG A 15 -10.74 4.97 8.49
C ARG A 15 -9.29 5.45 8.49
N ILE A 16 -8.63 5.41 7.34
CA ILE A 16 -7.25 5.87 7.19
C ILE A 16 -7.14 7.35 7.55
N LYS A 17 -8.04 8.17 7.01
CA LYS A 17 -8.06 9.61 7.26
C LYS A 17 -8.25 9.90 8.75
N LYS A 18 -9.18 9.21 9.39
CA LYS A 18 -9.44 9.36 10.81
C LYS A 18 -8.21 9.00 11.65
N GLU A 19 -7.59 7.87 11.37
CA GLU A 19 -6.41 7.45 12.12
C GLU A 19 -5.24 8.42 11.95
N ILE A 20 -5.01 8.92 10.75
CA ILE A 20 -3.98 9.93 10.50
C ILE A 20 -4.28 11.23 11.25
N CYS A 21 -5.51 11.69 11.20
CA CYS A 21 -5.93 12.89 11.92
C CYS A 21 -5.77 12.74 13.44
N ASP A 22 -6.06 11.56 13.96
CA ASP A 22 -5.89 11.28 15.38
C ASP A 22 -4.41 11.22 15.78
N ILE A 23 -3.57 10.56 14.99
CA ILE A 23 -2.14 10.44 15.27
C ILE A 23 -1.46 11.81 15.30
N TYR A 24 -1.76 12.64 14.33
CA TYR A 24 -1.09 13.95 14.18
C TYR A 24 -1.87 15.11 14.78
N ASN A 25 -3.06 14.85 15.32
CA ASN A 25 -3.95 15.86 15.87
C ASN A 25 -4.20 16.99 14.88
N LEU A 26 -4.66 16.62 13.67
CA LEU A 26 -4.94 17.54 12.57
C LEU A 26 -6.33 17.30 12.01
N GLU A 27 -6.91 18.37 11.43
CA GLU A 27 -8.09 18.24 10.60
C GLU A 27 -7.67 17.77 9.19
N TRP A 28 -8.53 17.06 8.49
CA TRP A 28 -8.20 16.54 7.16
C TRP A 28 -7.93 17.64 6.14
N GLU A 29 -8.68 18.74 6.20
CA GLU A 29 -8.46 19.90 5.35
C GLU A 29 -7.05 20.47 5.51
N THR A 30 -6.52 20.43 6.73
CA THR A 30 -5.16 20.87 7.02
C THR A 30 -4.13 19.92 6.42
N VAL A 31 -4.38 18.61 6.47
CA VAL A 31 -3.50 17.63 5.83
C VAL A 31 -3.41 17.87 4.33
N CYS A 32 -4.54 18.20 3.69
CA CYS A 32 -4.62 18.47 2.26
C CYS A 32 -4.22 19.90 1.88
N SER A 33 -3.82 20.73 2.84
CA SER A 33 -3.40 22.10 2.58
C SER A 33 -2.01 22.15 1.93
N LYS A 34 -1.62 23.33 1.47
CA LYS A 34 -0.29 23.55 0.89
C LYS A 34 0.79 23.83 1.93
N SER A 35 0.48 23.64 3.21
CA SER A 35 1.44 23.88 4.29
C SER A 35 2.65 22.95 4.17
N ARG A 36 3.82 23.52 4.48
CA ARG A 36 5.08 22.78 4.55
C ARG A 36 5.54 22.51 5.98
N LYS A 37 4.66 22.72 6.96
CA LYS A 37 4.96 22.36 8.34
C LYS A 37 5.21 20.84 8.41
N ARG A 38 6.24 20.48 9.16
CA ARG A 38 6.71 19.10 9.25
C ARG A 38 5.60 18.10 9.56
N LYS A 39 4.81 18.40 10.57
CA LYS A 39 3.71 17.54 11.02
C LYS A 39 2.69 17.28 9.89
N ILE A 40 2.34 18.32 9.15
CA ILE A 40 1.37 18.26 8.05
C ILE A 40 1.96 17.48 6.88
N MET A 41 3.22 17.70 6.57
CA MET A 41 3.92 16.97 5.52
C MET A 41 4.04 15.49 5.85
N GLU A 42 4.33 15.15 7.10
CA GLU A 42 4.41 13.76 7.56
C GLU A 42 3.08 13.05 7.44
N ALA A 43 1.99 13.70 7.84
CA ALA A 43 0.65 13.14 7.71
C ALA A 43 0.30 12.87 6.24
N ARG A 44 0.62 13.80 5.36
CA ARG A 44 0.36 13.68 3.92
C ARG A 44 1.18 12.55 3.29
N ARG A 45 2.46 12.44 3.66
CA ARG A 45 3.34 11.36 3.18
C ARG A 45 2.82 9.99 3.58
N LEU A 46 2.40 9.87 4.82
CA LEU A 46 1.86 8.60 5.33
C LEU A 46 0.63 8.18 4.54
N TYR A 47 -0.28 9.11 4.30
CA TYR A 47 -1.48 8.84 3.53
C TYR A 47 -1.15 8.40 2.10
N CYS A 48 -0.27 9.13 1.41
CA CYS A 48 0.14 8.78 0.05
C CYS A 48 0.79 7.39 -0.01
N ALA A 49 1.66 7.08 0.94
CA ALA A 49 2.33 5.79 1.01
C ALA A 49 1.34 4.65 1.24
N LEU A 50 0.39 4.82 2.14
CA LEU A 50 -0.65 3.82 2.41
C LEU A 50 -1.49 3.55 1.17
N LEU A 51 -1.96 4.60 0.50
CA LEU A 51 -2.81 4.44 -0.66
C LEU A 51 -2.07 3.78 -1.83
N ARG A 52 -0.82 4.10 -2.03
CA ARG A 52 -0.03 3.51 -3.11
C ARG A 52 0.39 2.09 -2.80
N ASN A 53 0.91 1.83 -1.61
CA ASN A 53 1.52 0.53 -1.29
C ASN A 53 0.49 -0.54 -0.96
N ILE A 54 -0.63 -0.18 -0.37
CA ILE A 54 -1.67 -1.15 0.00
C ILE A 54 -2.71 -1.33 -1.10
N PHE A 55 -3.18 -0.22 -1.68
CA PHE A 55 -4.27 -0.24 -2.64
C PHE A 55 -3.83 -0.09 -4.09
N PHE A 56 -2.56 0.24 -4.33
CA PHE A 56 -1.98 0.43 -5.66
C PHE A 56 -2.73 1.47 -6.50
N LEU A 57 -3.23 2.51 -5.86
CA LEU A 57 -3.94 3.57 -6.59
C LEU A 57 -2.98 4.33 -7.50
N PRO A 58 -3.44 4.77 -8.68
CA PRO A 58 -2.66 5.63 -9.56
C PRO A 58 -2.29 6.95 -8.86
N PHE A 59 -1.14 7.51 -9.21
CA PHE A 59 -0.68 8.75 -8.60
C PHE A 59 -1.67 9.90 -8.80
N GLN A 60 -2.33 9.97 -9.97
CA GLN A 60 -3.35 10.99 -10.22
C GLN A 60 -4.56 10.85 -9.29
N ALA A 61 -4.98 9.62 -9.01
CA ALA A 61 -6.09 9.37 -8.09
C ALA A 61 -5.75 9.83 -6.67
N ILE A 62 -4.54 9.52 -6.21
CA ILE A 62 -4.06 9.97 -4.89
C ILE A 62 -3.96 11.49 -4.86
N GLY A 63 -3.48 12.11 -5.94
CA GLY A 63 -3.41 13.56 -6.07
C GLY A 63 -4.77 14.22 -5.92
N LYS A 64 -5.80 13.67 -6.51
CA LYS A 64 -7.17 14.19 -6.35
C LYS A 64 -7.65 14.09 -4.90
N LEU A 65 -7.33 13.01 -4.22
CA LEU A 65 -7.73 12.81 -2.82
C LEU A 65 -6.99 13.74 -1.86
N THR A 66 -5.79 14.17 -2.20
CA THR A 66 -4.97 15.07 -1.37
C THR A 66 -4.97 16.51 -1.88
N ASN A 67 -5.67 16.78 -2.96
CA ASN A 67 -5.69 18.09 -3.62
C ASN A 67 -4.29 18.57 -4.01
N THR A 68 -3.48 17.64 -4.56
CA THR A 68 -2.12 17.94 -5.02
C THR A 68 -1.90 17.37 -6.42
N HIS A 69 -0.85 17.86 -7.08
CA HIS A 69 -0.44 17.32 -8.37
C HIS A 69 0.19 15.93 -8.19
N HIS A 70 0.06 15.05 -9.18
CA HIS A 70 0.61 13.70 -9.10
C HIS A 70 2.13 13.68 -8.89
N ALA A 71 2.86 14.68 -9.37
CA ALA A 71 4.30 14.79 -9.14
C ALA A 71 4.61 14.98 -7.64
N SER A 72 3.77 15.72 -6.93
CA SER A 72 3.90 15.90 -5.47
C SER A 72 3.62 14.59 -4.73
N VAL A 73 2.68 13.79 -5.23
CA VAL A 73 2.39 12.46 -4.66
C VAL A 73 3.61 11.54 -4.82
N ILE A 74 4.19 11.50 -6.01
CA ILE A 74 5.39 10.70 -6.29
C ILE A 74 6.54 11.12 -5.36
N HIS A 75 6.75 12.42 -5.21
CA HIS A 75 7.78 12.94 -4.30
C HIS A 75 7.53 12.53 -2.86
N SER A 76 6.28 12.64 -2.38
CA SER A 76 5.91 12.25 -1.02
C SER A 76 6.20 10.77 -0.77
N ILE A 77 5.87 9.91 -1.71
CA ILE A 77 6.09 8.47 -1.59
C ILE A 77 7.59 8.15 -1.57
N LYS A 78 8.38 8.78 -2.44
CA LYS A 78 9.83 8.61 -2.44
C LYS A 78 10.46 9.07 -1.12
N GLN A 79 10.01 10.20 -0.59
CA GLN A 79 10.48 10.69 0.71
C GLN A 79 10.10 9.74 1.84
N TYR A 80 8.89 9.19 1.79
CA TYR A 80 8.46 8.19 2.77
C TYR A 80 9.39 6.97 2.76
N ASP A 81 9.69 6.45 1.58
CA ASP A 81 10.57 5.27 1.44
C ASP A 81 11.98 5.56 1.99
N ILE A 82 12.54 6.71 1.67
CA ILE A 82 13.85 7.12 2.16
C ILE A 82 13.86 7.20 3.69
N PHE A 83 12.87 7.86 4.27
CA PHE A 83 12.80 8.04 5.72
C PHE A 83 12.54 6.73 6.46
N SER A 84 11.78 5.82 5.88
CA SER A 84 11.55 4.51 6.49
C SER A 84 12.80 3.63 6.50
N GLU A 85 13.70 3.83 5.55
CA GLU A 85 15.00 3.14 5.54
C GLU A 85 16.00 3.75 6.53
N ILE A 86 16.01 5.08 6.66
CA ILE A 86 16.99 5.81 7.45
C ILE A 86 16.62 5.83 8.94
N TYR A 87 15.35 6.08 9.25
CA TYR A 87 14.90 6.30 10.63
C TYR A 87 14.20 5.06 11.17
N LYS A 88 14.82 4.43 12.15
CA LYS A 88 14.25 3.26 12.81
C LYS A 88 12.90 3.62 13.44
N GLY A 89 11.90 2.81 13.15
CA GLY A 89 10.54 3.01 13.68
C GLY A 89 9.71 4.05 12.94
N TYR A 90 10.22 4.61 11.85
CA TYR A 90 9.49 5.61 11.07
C TYR A 90 8.16 5.05 10.54
N ASP A 91 8.12 3.78 10.18
CA ASP A 91 6.95 3.11 9.63
C ASP A 91 5.99 2.53 10.68
N LYS A 92 6.18 2.84 11.95
CA LYS A 92 5.34 2.35 13.04
C LYS A 92 3.86 2.70 12.84
N ASN A 93 3.58 3.95 12.48
CA ASN A 93 2.21 4.39 12.23
C ASN A 93 1.62 3.73 10.98
N TYR A 94 2.43 3.56 9.94
CA TYR A 94 2.05 2.86 8.72
C TYR A 94 1.60 1.43 9.03
N GLU A 95 2.41 0.68 9.77
CA GLU A 95 2.11 -0.70 10.13
C GLU A 95 0.87 -0.81 11.00
N SER A 96 0.70 0.11 11.95
CA SER A 96 -0.48 0.16 12.81
C SER A 96 -1.77 0.38 12.01
N ILE A 97 -1.76 1.33 11.08
CA ILE A 97 -2.92 1.60 10.23
C ILE A 97 -3.19 0.41 9.30
N LYS A 98 -2.14 -0.14 8.70
CA LYS A 98 -2.25 -1.31 7.83
C LYS A 98 -2.92 -2.47 8.55
N GLU A 99 -2.50 -2.77 9.78
CA GLU A 99 -3.11 -3.83 10.60
C GLU A 99 -4.59 -3.56 10.85
N SER A 100 -4.97 -2.32 11.09
CA SER A 100 -6.37 -1.97 11.34
C SER A 100 -7.26 -2.14 10.12
N LEU A 101 -6.68 -2.17 8.92
CA LEU A 101 -7.41 -2.39 7.66
C LEU A 101 -7.62 -3.86 7.34
N ILE A 102 -6.89 -4.74 8.01
CA ILE A 102 -7.02 -6.19 7.80
C ILE A 102 -8.17 -6.68 8.65
N ASP A 103 -9.31 -6.88 8.02
CA ASP A 103 -10.50 -7.47 8.64
C ASP A 103 -10.65 -8.92 8.19
N GLU A 104 -11.71 -9.58 8.62
CA GLU A 104 -12.01 -10.97 8.28
C GLU A 104 -12.12 -11.16 6.76
N ASN A 105 -12.74 -10.23 6.06
CA ASN A 105 -12.89 -10.28 4.61
C ASN A 105 -11.54 -10.12 3.91
N SER A 106 -10.69 -9.23 4.41
CA SER A 106 -9.34 -9.05 3.88
C SER A 106 -8.48 -10.29 4.09
N LEU A 107 -8.60 -10.93 5.24
CA LEU A 107 -7.90 -12.18 5.52
C LEU A 107 -8.30 -13.27 4.55
N THR A 108 -9.60 -13.47 4.33
CA THR A 108 -10.13 -14.43 3.37
C THR A 108 -9.60 -14.14 1.96
N TYR A 109 -9.60 -12.88 1.57
CA TYR A 109 -9.06 -12.44 0.28
C TYR A 109 -7.60 -12.84 0.11
N PHE A 110 -6.76 -12.59 1.12
CA PHE A 110 -5.35 -12.96 1.07
C PHE A 110 -5.13 -14.47 1.07
N LEU A 111 -5.94 -15.21 1.82
CA LEU A 111 -5.86 -16.67 1.85
C LEU A 111 -6.21 -17.25 0.48
N ASP A 112 -7.24 -16.72 -0.17
CA ASP A 112 -7.63 -17.14 -1.51
C ASP A 112 -6.52 -16.85 -2.53
N GLU A 113 -5.89 -15.68 -2.43
CA GLU A 113 -4.78 -15.31 -3.29
C GLU A 113 -3.57 -16.23 -3.07
N LEU A 114 -3.25 -16.53 -1.83
CA LEU A 114 -2.17 -17.46 -1.49
C LEU A 114 -2.42 -18.82 -2.10
N SER A 115 -3.63 -19.34 -1.96
CA SER A 115 -4.02 -20.64 -2.56
C SER A 115 -3.87 -20.62 -4.08
N TYR A 116 -4.27 -19.54 -4.72
CA TYR A 116 -4.12 -19.37 -6.17
C TYR A 116 -2.64 -19.39 -6.58
N LEU A 117 -1.80 -18.65 -5.87
CA LEU A 117 -0.37 -18.59 -6.15
C LEU A 117 0.34 -19.93 -5.92
N GLU A 118 -0.06 -20.65 -4.89
CA GLU A 118 0.48 -21.98 -4.62
C GLU A 118 0.14 -22.97 -5.75
N ARG A 119 -1.10 -22.95 -6.25
CA ARG A 119 -1.50 -23.79 -7.39
C ARG A 119 -0.73 -23.42 -8.66
N LYS A 120 -0.53 -22.12 -8.89
CA LYS A 120 0.23 -21.64 -10.04
C LYS A 120 1.70 -22.07 -9.95
N LYS A 121 2.29 -21.96 -8.77
CA LYS A 121 3.67 -22.40 -8.51
C LYS A 121 3.82 -23.89 -8.79
N LYS A 122 2.88 -24.72 -8.32
CA LYS A 122 2.89 -26.17 -8.53
C LYS A 122 2.80 -26.51 -10.02
N ARG A 123 1.94 -25.80 -10.76
CA ARG A 123 1.78 -26.01 -12.20
C ARG A 123 3.08 -25.71 -12.94
N ILE A 124 3.74 -24.60 -12.61
CA ILE A 124 5.01 -24.22 -13.22
C ILE A 124 6.09 -25.24 -12.88
N GLN A 125 6.14 -25.70 -11.63
CA GLN A 125 7.11 -26.70 -11.20
C GLN A 125 6.92 -28.02 -11.98
N ASN A 126 5.68 -28.46 -12.20
CA ASN A 126 5.39 -29.63 -12.99
C ASN A 126 5.85 -29.50 -14.45
N GLN A 127 5.68 -28.28 -15.02
CA GLN A 127 6.16 -28.01 -16.38
C GLN A 127 7.68 -28.08 -16.46
N ILE A 128 8.38 -27.55 -15.48
CA ILE A 128 9.84 -27.61 -15.38
C ILE A 128 10.29 -29.06 -15.26
N ASP A 129 9.67 -29.82 -14.38
CA ASP A 129 10.01 -31.24 -14.17
C ASP A 129 9.81 -32.05 -15.45
N ASN A 130 8.74 -31.80 -16.18
CA ASN A 130 8.47 -32.46 -17.46
C ASN A 130 9.53 -32.13 -18.52
N LEU A 131 9.95 -30.86 -18.59
CA LEU A 131 10.98 -30.40 -19.51
C LEU A 131 12.34 -31.05 -19.20
N ILE A 132 12.67 -31.16 -17.91
CA ILE A 132 13.90 -31.82 -17.46
C ILE A 132 13.87 -33.31 -17.86
N LEU A 133 12.73 -33.95 -17.64
CA LEU A 133 12.54 -35.36 -17.99
C LEU A 133 12.73 -35.60 -19.50
N ILE A 134 12.13 -34.77 -20.33
CA ILE A 134 12.28 -34.84 -21.80
C ILE A 134 13.73 -34.64 -22.20
N LYS A 135 14.40 -33.61 -21.62
CA LYS A 135 15.82 -33.36 -21.91
C LYS A 135 16.72 -34.54 -21.56
N ASN A 136 16.42 -35.22 -20.46
CA ASN A 136 17.23 -36.38 -20.02
C ASN A 136 17.01 -37.63 -20.85
N GLN A 137 15.94 -37.68 -21.66
CA GLN A 137 15.65 -38.80 -22.53
C GLN A 137 16.30 -38.68 -23.92
N THR A 138 16.86 -37.53 -24.25
CA THR A 138 17.53 -37.29 -25.54
C THR A 138 19.09 -37.42 -25.43
#